data_cdb0147de1dc6c132b0830e0515c1824
#
_entry.id   cdb0147de1dc6c132b0830e0515c1824
#
_cell.length_a   1.000
_cell.length_b   1.000
_cell.length_c   1.000
_cell.angle_alpha   90.00
_cell.angle_beta   90.00
_cell.angle_gamma   90.00
#
_symmetry.space_group_name_H-M   'P 1'
#
loop_
_entity.id
_entity.type
_entity.pdbx_description
1 polymer ?
#
loop_
_entity_poly.entity_id
_entity_poly.type
_entity_poly.pdbx_seq_one_letter_code
_entity_poly.pdbx_strand_id
1 'polypeptide(L)'
;LTSLEKNDVLFIDEIHRLSPIVEEYLYSAMEDYRIDIMIDKGPSARSIQIDLAPFTLVGATTRSGLLTSPLRARFGINMHLEYYDMETLTKIVLRSADILNVKCELSAAREIASRSRGTPRIANALLRRVRDFAQVKGSGEIDKAISCYALEALNIDRYGLDQIDNKLLTTIIDKFNGGPVGLTTIATALGEDPGTLEEVYEPFLIKEGFIKRTPRGREVTELAYTHLGRLRPDGIQSSLF
;
A
#
# COMPACT_ATOMS: atom_id res chain seq x y z
N LEU A 1 -2.64 -16.70 -21.79
CA LEU A 1 -3.68 -16.18 -22.69
C LEU A 1 -4.35 -17.28 -23.49
N THR A 2 -3.58 -18.21 -24.08
CA THR A 2 -4.10 -19.28 -24.96
C THR A 2 -5.04 -20.29 -24.30
N SER A 3 -5.10 -20.33 -22.97
CA SER A 3 -6.00 -21.21 -22.20
C SER A 3 -7.31 -20.52 -21.77
N LEU A 4 -7.50 -19.24 -22.16
CA LEU A 4 -8.71 -18.51 -21.83
C LEU A 4 -9.86 -18.95 -22.73
N GLU A 5 -11.04 -19.07 -22.13
CA GLU A 5 -12.29 -19.32 -22.83
C GLU A 5 -13.06 -18.02 -23.05
N LYS A 6 -14.11 -18.09 -23.87
CA LYS A 6 -14.95 -16.92 -24.16
C LYS A 6 -15.61 -16.39 -22.89
N ASN A 7 -15.47 -15.08 -22.67
CA ASN A 7 -15.96 -14.31 -21.51
C ASN A 7 -15.18 -14.55 -20.21
N ASP A 8 -14.04 -15.21 -20.25
CA ASP A 8 -13.16 -15.28 -19.09
C ASP A 8 -12.63 -13.90 -18.69
N VAL A 9 -12.22 -13.80 -17.44
CA VAL A 9 -11.59 -12.59 -16.89
C VAL A 9 -10.14 -12.92 -16.54
N LEU A 10 -9.22 -12.24 -17.20
CA LEU A 10 -7.80 -12.27 -16.84
C LEU A 10 -7.49 -11.10 -15.92
N PHE A 11 -7.10 -11.40 -14.68
CA PHE A 11 -6.64 -10.41 -13.72
C PHE A 11 -5.11 -10.41 -13.65
N ILE A 12 -4.49 -9.24 -13.84
CA ILE A 12 -3.04 -9.04 -13.69
C ILE A 12 -2.79 -8.04 -12.56
N ASP A 13 -2.25 -8.53 -11.45
CA ASP A 13 -1.81 -7.68 -10.34
C ASP A 13 -0.45 -7.08 -10.63
N GLU A 14 -0.24 -5.83 -10.17
CA GLU A 14 0.98 -5.04 -10.42
C GLU A 14 1.40 -5.02 -11.89
N ILE A 15 0.45 -4.79 -12.76
CA ILE A 15 0.60 -4.85 -14.23
C ILE A 15 1.76 -3.97 -14.75
N HIS A 16 2.17 -2.93 -14.01
CA HIS A 16 3.33 -2.10 -14.33
C HIS A 16 4.68 -2.85 -14.28
N ARG A 17 4.70 -4.07 -13.74
CA ARG A 17 5.90 -4.92 -13.65
C ARG A 17 6.08 -5.83 -14.86
N LEU A 18 5.18 -5.79 -15.82
CA LEU A 18 5.33 -6.57 -17.05
C LEU A 18 6.56 -6.13 -17.82
N SER A 19 7.26 -7.10 -18.41
CA SER A 19 8.35 -6.77 -19.34
C SER A 19 7.78 -6.17 -20.64
N PRO A 20 8.52 -5.31 -21.34
CA PRO A 20 8.07 -4.72 -22.62
C PRO A 20 7.60 -5.76 -23.64
N ILE A 21 8.26 -6.91 -23.69
CA ILE A 21 7.89 -8.01 -24.60
C ILE A 21 6.52 -8.57 -24.27
N VAL A 22 6.22 -8.78 -22.98
CA VAL A 22 4.90 -9.28 -22.54
C VAL A 22 3.82 -8.24 -22.77
N GLU A 23 4.16 -6.97 -22.59
CA GLU A 23 3.26 -5.85 -22.83
C GLU A 23 2.84 -5.75 -24.30
N GLU A 24 3.80 -5.98 -25.25
CA GLU A 24 3.51 -6.03 -26.70
C GLU A 24 2.53 -7.14 -27.06
N TYR A 25 2.67 -8.33 -26.47
CA TYR A 25 1.69 -9.40 -26.66
C TYR A 25 0.29 -9.04 -26.14
N LEU A 26 0.22 -8.29 -25.03
CA LEU A 26 -1.05 -7.82 -24.50
C LEU A 26 -1.74 -6.82 -25.44
N TYR A 27 -0.98 -5.99 -26.16
CA TYR A 27 -1.58 -5.03 -27.08
C TYR A 27 -2.41 -5.73 -28.16
N SER A 28 -1.81 -6.70 -28.85
CA SER A 28 -2.52 -7.48 -29.88
C SER A 28 -3.66 -8.32 -29.29
N ALA A 29 -3.45 -8.87 -28.09
CA ALA A 29 -4.47 -9.65 -27.39
C ALA A 29 -5.70 -8.80 -27.00
N MET A 30 -5.49 -7.53 -26.60
CA MET A 30 -6.56 -6.60 -26.19
C MET A 30 -7.32 -6.03 -27.40
N GLU A 31 -6.63 -5.78 -28.53
CA GLU A 31 -7.22 -5.13 -29.70
C GLU A 31 -7.87 -6.14 -30.65
N ASP A 32 -7.14 -7.22 -30.95
CA ASP A 32 -7.50 -8.14 -32.03
C ASP A 32 -7.81 -9.57 -31.56
N TYR A 33 -7.74 -9.84 -30.26
CA TYR A 33 -7.87 -11.19 -29.70
C TYR A 33 -6.94 -12.21 -30.36
N ARG A 34 -5.67 -11.83 -30.56
CA ARG A 34 -4.64 -12.70 -31.15
C ARG A 34 -3.27 -12.39 -30.58
N ILE A 35 -2.36 -13.34 -30.72
CA ILE A 35 -0.95 -13.21 -30.35
C ILE A 35 -0.08 -13.65 -31.52
N ASP A 36 0.92 -12.84 -31.86
CA ASP A 36 1.94 -13.18 -32.85
C ASP A 36 3.22 -13.62 -32.14
N ILE A 37 3.53 -14.93 -32.20
CA ILE A 37 4.72 -15.49 -31.57
C ILE A 37 5.84 -15.62 -32.60
N MET A 38 6.95 -14.96 -32.39
CA MET A 38 8.16 -15.11 -33.21
C MET A 38 8.88 -16.41 -32.82
N ILE A 39 9.07 -17.33 -33.79
CA ILE A 39 9.73 -18.63 -33.54
C ILE A 39 11.24 -18.51 -33.72
N ASP A 40 11.68 -17.71 -34.68
CA ASP A 40 13.09 -17.56 -35.03
C ASP A 40 13.55 -16.10 -34.96
N LYS A 41 14.87 -15.89 -34.82
CA LYS A 41 15.51 -14.58 -34.89
C LYS A 41 16.29 -14.47 -36.19
N GLY A 42 16.13 -13.36 -36.92
CA GLY A 42 16.89 -13.07 -38.10
C GLY A 42 16.04 -12.79 -39.35
N PRO A 43 16.69 -12.62 -40.54
CA PRO A 43 15.98 -12.26 -41.76
C PRO A 43 14.94 -13.26 -42.27
N SER A 44 14.97 -14.51 -41.77
CA SER A 44 14.04 -15.59 -42.09
C SER A 44 13.09 -15.91 -40.91
N ALA A 45 12.93 -14.98 -39.97
CA ALA A 45 12.07 -15.17 -38.82
C ALA A 45 10.61 -15.49 -39.26
N ARG A 46 10.05 -16.54 -38.66
CA ARG A 46 8.65 -16.94 -38.86
C ARG A 46 7.86 -16.54 -37.64
N SER A 47 6.66 -16.02 -37.86
CA SER A 47 5.67 -15.81 -36.80
C SER A 47 4.56 -16.83 -36.88
N ILE A 48 4.08 -17.29 -35.75
CA ILE A 48 2.81 -18.03 -35.64
C ILE A 48 1.81 -17.09 -34.99
N GLN A 49 0.68 -16.92 -35.68
CA GLN A 49 -0.47 -16.22 -35.15
C GLN A 49 -1.39 -17.20 -34.45
N ILE A 50 -1.77 -16.88 -33.21
CA ILE A 50 -2.68 -17.67 -32.38
C ILE A 50 -3.89 -16.81 -32.09
N ASP A 51 -5.06 -17.25 -32.50
CA ASP A 51 -6.33 -16.61 -32.16
C ASP A 51 -6.69 -16.90 -30.69
N LEU A 52 -7.20 -15.91 -30.01
CA LEU A 52 -7.67 -15.99 -28.62
C LEU A 52 -9.19 -15.91 -28.57
N ALA A 53 -9.78 -16.60 -27.60
CA ALA A 53 -11.16 -16.36 -27.27
C ALA A 53 -11.35 -14.94 -26.69
N PRO A 54 -12.46 -14.23 -27.00
CA PRO A 54 -12.73 -12.93 -26.40
C PRO A 54 -12.79 -13.01 -24.88
N PHE A 55 -11.98 -12.20 -24.20
CA PHE A 55 -11.83 -12.16 -22.74
C PHE A 55 -11.87 -10.71 -22.22
N THR A 56 -12.00 -10.54 -20.92
CA THR A 56 -11.89 -9.25 -20.25
C THR A 56 -10.56 -9.18 -19.50
N LEU A 57 -9.76 -8.15 -19.77
CA LEU A 57 -8.53 -7.86 -19.01
C LEU A 57 -8.82 -6.88 -17.89
N VAL A 58 -8.43 -7.26 -16.67
CA VAL A 58 -8.44 -6.39 -15.49
C VAL A 58 -7.00 -6.24 -15.00
N GLY A 59 -6.47 -5.03 -15.03
CA GLY A 59 -5.14 -4.70 -14.50
C GLY A 59 -5.24 -3.93 -13.18
N ALA A 60 -4.44 -4.30 -12.20
CA ALA A 60 -4.26 -3.53 -10.97
C ALA A 60 -2.82 -3.02 -10.87
N THR A 61 -2.63 -1.84 -10.31
CA THR A 61 -1.30 -1.25 -10.08
C THR A 61 -1.32 -0.27 -8.92
N THR A 62 -0.25 -0.28 -8.13
CA THR A 62 0.04 0.75 -7.13
C THR A 62 0.75 1.96 -7.74
N ARG A 63 1.25 1.85 -8.97
CA ARG A 63 2.08 2.85 -9.66
C ARG A 63 1.56 3.13 -11.07
N SER A 64 0.40 3.78 -11.17
CA SER A 64 -0.21 4.11 -12.47
C SER A 64 0.70 4.97 -13.37
N GLY A 65 1.61 5.76 -12.78
CA GLY A 65 2.58 6.55 -13.52
C GLY A 65 3.66 5.73 -14.25
N LEU A 66 3.88 4.48 -13.87
CA LEU A 66 4.81 3.56 -14.54
C LEU A 66 4.19 2.78 -15.69
N LEU A 67 2.87 2.83 -15.85
CA LEU A 67 2.22 2.22 -17.02
C LEU A 67 2.63 2.99 -18.28
N THR A 68 3.00 2.26 -19.32
CA THR A 68 3.26 2.87 -20.62
C THR A 68 2.00 3.54 -21.17
N SER A 69 2.19 4.63 -21.93
CA SER A 69 1.05 5.33 -22.55
C SER A 69 0.23 4.42 -23.48
N PRO A 70 0.85 3.53 -24.29
CA PRO A 70 0.12 2.58 -25.12
C PRO A 70 -0.75 1.61 -24.32
N LEU A 71 -0.23 1.04 -23.22
CA LEU A 71 -1.00 0.12 -22.38
C LEU A 71 -2.18 0.84 -21.70
N ARG A 72 -1.91 2.03 -21.14
CA ARG A 72 -2.96 2.83 -20.49
C ARG A 72 -4.09 3.20 -21.43
N ALA A 73 -3.77 3.56 -22.68
CA ALA A 73 -4.78 3.96 -23.68
C ALA A 73 -5.72 2.83 -24.09
N ARG A 74 -5.31 1.55 -23.92
CA ARG A 74 -6.10 0.38 -24.25
C ARG A 74 -7.12 -0.01 -23.19
N PHE A 75 -6.98 0.49 -21.97
CA PHE A 75 -8.00 0.31 -20.95
C PHE A 75 -9.13 1.31 -21.13
N GLY A 76 -10.33 0.80 -21.43
CA GLY A 76 -11.52 1.63 -21.60
C GLY A 76 -12.09 2.20 -20.29
N ILE A 77 -11.74 1.58 -19.15
CA ILE A 77 -12.21 1.99 -17.82
C ILE A 77 -11.00 2.12 -16.90
N ASN A 78 -10.81 3.30 -16.34
CA ASN A 78 -9.77 3.56 -15.33
C ASN A 78 -10.45 3.97 -14.02
N MET A 79 -10.17 3.22 -12.96
CA MET A 79 -10.70 3.48 -11.63
C MET A 79 -9.55 3.77 -10.66
N HIS A 80 -9.76 4.74 -9.79
CA HIS A 80 -8.85 5.03 -8.68
C HIS A 80 -9.49 4.54 -7.38
N LEU A 81 -8.77 3.69 -6.64
CA LEU A 81 -9.22 3.19 -5.35
C LEU A 81 -8.65 4.08 -4.24
N GLU A 82 -9.54 4.60 -3.42
CA GLU A 82 -9.17 5.41 -2.27
C GLU A 82 -9.11 4.59 -0.99
N TYR A 83 -8.53 5.19 0.05
CA TYR A 83 -8.55 4.60 1.38
C TYR A 83 -9.97 4.55 1.91
N TYR A 84 -10.27 3.49 2.64
CA TYR A 84 -11.56 3.34 3.31
C TYR A 84 -11.68 4.29 4.51
N ASP A 85 -12.89 4.80 4.71
CA ASP A 85 -13.24 5.53 5.91
C ASP A 85 -13.31 4.62 7.14
N MET A 86 -13.32 5.25 8.33
CA MET A 86 -13.33 4.54 9.60
C MET A 86 -14.59 3.71 9.81
N GLU A 87 -15.76 4.19 9.34
CA GLU A 87 -17.01 3.46 9.50
C GLU A 87 -17.05 2.19 8.67
N THR A 88 -16.62 2.30 7.42
CA THR A 88 -16.52 1.16 6.50
C THR A 88 -15.52 0.13 7.00
N LEU A 89 -14.34 0.57 7.48
CA LEU A 89 -13.35 -0.33 8.09
C LEU A 89 -13.89 -1.01 9.34
N THR A 90 -14.63 -0.29 10.17
CA THR A 90 -15.27 -0.88 11.36
C THR A 90 -16.23 -2.01 10.97
N LYS A 91 -17.07 -1.81 9.94
CA LYS A 91 -17.95 -2.86 9.39
C LYS A 91 -17.17 -4.05 8.85
N ILE A 92 -16.04 -3.81 8.17
CA ILE A 92 -15.14 -4.85 7.67
C ILE A 92 -14.55 -5.66 8.83
N VAL A 93 -14.09 -5.00 9.89
CA VAL A 93 -13.54 -5.67 11.09
C VAL A 93 -14.60 -6.55 11.75
N LEU A 94 -15.81 -6.04 11.97
CA LEU A 94 -16.91 -6.82 12.58
C LEU A 94 -17.27 -8.04 11.72
N ARG A 95 -17.46 -7.85 10.41
CA ARG A 95 -17.71 -8.96 9.48
C ARG A 95 -16.59 -10.00 9.51
N SER A 96 -15.35 -9.56 9.56
CA SER A 96 -14.19 -10.45 9.60
C SER A 96 -14.09 -11.18 10.94
N ALA A 97 -14.48 -10.55 12.06
CA ALA A 97 -14.57 -11.18 13.36
C ALA A 97 -15.62 -12.30 13.36
N ASP A 98 -16.79 -12.07 12.76
CA ASP A 98 -17.84 -13.09 12.59
C ASP A 98 -17.33 -14.30 11.78
N ILE A 99 -16.63 -14.05 10.65
CA ILE A 99 -16.03 -15.13 9.85
C ILE A 99 -14.97 -15.92 10.63
N LEU A 100 -14.25 -15.26 11.54
CA LEU A 100 -13.26 -15.88 12.41
C LEU A 100 -13.88 -16.55 13.65
N ASN A 101 -15.23 -16.50 13.78
CA ASN A 101 -15.98 -17.00 14.94
C ASN A 101 -15.46 -16.42 16.28
N VAL A 102 -15.17 -15.12 16.31
CA VAL A 102 -14.76 -14.41 17.51
C VAL A 102 -15.70 -13.24 17.77
N LYS A 103 -16.22 -13.16 18.99
CA LYS A 103 -17.04 -12.03 19.41
C LYS A 103 -16.18 -10.77 19.53
N CYS A 104 -16.60 -9.71 18.85
CA CYS A 104 -15.88 -8.44 18.81
C CYS A 104 -16.86 -7.29 19.12
N GLU A 105 -16.56 -6.52 20.14
CA GLU A 105 -17.34 -5.33 20.45
C GLU A 105 -17.17 -4.24 19.41
N LEU A 106 -18.23 -3.43 19.21
CA LEU A 106 -18.16 -2.28 18.29
C LEU A 106 -17.06 -1.30 18.66
N SER A 107 -16.84 -1.07 19.97
CA SER A 107 -15.78 -0.21 20.50
C SER A 107 -14.39 -0.73 20.14
N ALA A 108 -14.17 -2.03 20.21
CA ALA A 108 -12.95 -2.71 19.83
C ALA A 108 -12.72 -2.67 18.32
N ALA A 109 -13.77 -2.93 17.53
CA ALA A 109 -13.70 -2.85 16.08
C ALA A 109 -13.33 -1.43 15.58
N ARG A 110 -13.87 -0.39 16.23
CA ARG A 110 -13.50 1.00 15.95
C ARG A 110 -12.04 1.30 16.30
N GLU A 111 -11.54 0.78 17.41
CA GLU A 111 -10.14 0.94 17.82
C GLU A 111 -9.19 0.30 16.81
N ILE A 112 -9.50 -0.91 16.33
CA ILE A 112 -8.74 -1.59 15.29
C ILE A 112 -8.82 -0.81 13.97
N ALA A 113 -10.02 -0.36 13.57
CA ALA A 113 -10.23 0.39 12.34
C ALA A 113 -9.45 1.71 12.33
N SER A 114 -9.43 2.45 13.46
CA SER A 114 -8.74 3.73 13.58
C SER A 114 -7.22 3.62 13.34
N ARG A 115 -6.61 2.48 13.69
CA ARG A 115 -5.17 2.23 13.52
C ARG A 115 -4.84 1.45 12.24
N SER A 116 -5.84 1.24 11.35
CA SER A 116 -5.70 0.41 10.13
C SER A 116 -5.28 1.19 8.88
N ARG A 117 -4.87 2.44 9.00
CA ARG A 117 -4.36 3.28 7.89
C ARG A 117 -5.29 3.37 6.66
N GLY A 118 -6.61 3.24 6.87
CA GLY A 118 -7.55 3.22 5.74
C GLY A 118 -7.55 1.94 4.90
N THR A 119 -6.91 0.86 5.36
CA THR A 119 -6.65 -0.33 4.54
C THR A 119 -7.27 -1.60 5.14
N PRO A 120 -8.19 -2.29 4.43
CA PRO A 120 -8.79 -3.54 4.90
C PRO A 120 -7.78 -4.66 5.19
N ARG A 121 -6.69 -4.73 4.41
CA ARG A 121 -5.61 -5.71 4.64
C ARG A 121 -4.98 -5.52 6.02
N ILE A 122 -4.67 -4.28 6.40
CA ILE A 122 -4.10 -3.95 7.72
C ILE A 122 -5.14 -4.20 8.80
N ALA A 123 -6.38 -3.75 8.62
CA ALA A 123 -7.47 -3.99 9.58
C ALA A 123 -7.63 -5.48 9.92
N ASN A 124 -7.65 -6.33 8.89
CA ASN A 124 -7.75 -7.78 9.08
C ASN A 124 -6.49 -8.40 9.70
N ALA A 125 -5.30 -7.86 9.41
CA ALA A 125 -4.06 -8.30 10.05
C ALA A 125 -4.07 -7.95 11.54
N LEU A 126 -4.46 -6.72 11.89
CA LEU A 126 -4.60 -6.28 13.29
C LEU A 126 -5.66 -7.08 14.03
N LEU A 127 -6.83 -7.29 13.43
CA LEU A 127 -7.90 -8.11 14.04
C LEU A 127 -7.41 -9.50 14.42
N ARG A 128 -6.67 -10.18 13.52
CA ARG A 128 -6.11 -11.50 13.84
C ARG A 128 -5.13 -11.46 15.01
N ARG A 129 -4.29 -10.44 15.10
CA ARG A 129 -3.39 -10.27 16.25
C ARG A 129 -4.13 -9.98 17.55
N VAL A 130 -5.08 -9.05 17.50
CA VAL A 130 -5.91 -8.73 18.67
C VAL A 130 -6.66 -9.98 19.15
N ARG A 131 -7.20 -10.80 18.24
CA ARG A 131 -7.81 -12.09 18.59
C ARG A 131 -6.82 -13.01 19.32
N ASP A 132 -5.59 -13.13 18.83
CA ASP A 132 -4.59 -13.98 19.47
C ASP A 132 -4.30 -13.50 20.91
N PHE A 133 -4.24 -12.17 21.13
CA PHE A 133 -4.15 -11.60 22.48
C PHE A 133 -5.40 -11.88 23.33
N ALA A 134 -6.61 -11.76 22.76
CA ALA A 134 -7.85 -12.05 23.46
C ALA A 134 -7.93 -13.49 23.94
N GLN A 135 -7.46 -14.43 23.11
CA GLN A 135 -7.42 -15.86 23.46
C GLN A 135 -6.40 -16.20 24.54
N VAL A 136 -5.24 -15.52 24.55
CA VAL A 136 -4.13 -15.85 25.47
C VAL A 136 -4.23 -15.06 26.79
N LYS A 137 -4.68 -13.82 26.74
CA LYS A 137 -4.68 -12.89 27.88
C LYS A 137 -6.07 -12.50 28.38
N GLY A 138 -7.10 -12.75 27.58
CA GLY A 138 -8.49 -12.38 27.89
C GLY A 138 -9.41 -13.57 27.98
N SER A 139 -10.73 -13.29 27.82
CA SER A 139 -11.81 -14.28 27.82
C SER A 139 -12.00 -15.00 26.47
N GLY A 140 -11.23 -14.64 25.44
CA GLY A 140 -11.45 -15.03 24.06
C GLY A 140 -12.36 -14.06 23.27
N GLU A 141 -13.00 -13.10 23.95
CA GLU A 141 -13.76 -12.02 23.33
C GLU A 141 -12.88 -10.79 23.12
N ILE A 142 -13.12 -10.06 22.04
CA ILE A 142 -12.38 -8.85 21.69
C ILE A 142 -13.16 -7.63 22.21
N ASP A 143 -12.81 -7.16 23.38
CA ASP A 143 -13.28 -5.91 23.95
C ASP A 143 -12.31 -4.75 23.67
N LYS A 144 -12.71 -3.53 24.05
CA LYS A 144 -11.87 -2.34 23.86
C LYS A 144 -10.55 -2.42 24.62
N ALA A 145 -10.55 -2.96 25.83
CA ALA A 145 -9.38 -3.00 26.71
C ALA A 145 -8.30 -3.93 26.10
N ILE A 146 -8.70 -5.15 25.70
CA ILE A 146 -7.78 -6.09 25.06
C ILE A 146 -7.27 -5.57 23.69
N SER A 147 -8.12 -4.83 22.95
CA SER A 147 -7.71 -4.23 21.68
C SER A 147 -6.65 -3.16 21.89
N CYS A 148 -6.83 -2.24 22.82
CA CYS A 148 -5.83 -1.23 23.16
C CYS A 148 -4.52 -1.89 23.62
N TYR A 149 -4.61 -2.84 24.53
CA TYR A 149 -3.43 -3.57 25.05
C TYR A 149 -2.66 -4.28 23.93
N ALA A 150 -3.37 -4.98 23.05
CA ALA A 150 -2.74 -5.72 21.95
C ALA A 150 -2.05 -4.77 20.95
N LEU A 151 -2.71 -3.67 20.59
CA LEU A 151 -2.16 -2.69 19.64
C LEU A 151 -0.93 -1.98 20.21
N GLU A 152 -0.94 -1.65 21.52
CA GLU A 152 0.24 -1.11 22.21
C GLU A 152 1.38 -2.13 22.28
N ALA A 153 1.08 -3.39 22.59
CA ALA A 153 2.08 -4.46 22.63
C ALA A 153 2.69 -4.74 21.23
N LEU A 154 1.96 -4.43 20.16
CA LEU A 154 2.45 -4.48 18.78
C LEU A 154 3.19 -3.20 18.35
N ASN A 155 3.36 -2.23 19.25
CA ASN A 155 3.95 -0.92 18.97
C ASN A 155 3.21 -0.14 17.87
N ILE A 156 1.89 -0.27 17.82
CA ILE A 156 1.04 0.48 16.90
C ILE A 156 0.35 1.59 17.71
N ASP A 157 0.68 2.81 17.42
CA ASP A 157 0.19 3.96 18.15
C ASP A 157 -1.22 4.40 17.73
N ARG A 158 -1.73 5.47 18.34
CA ARG A 158 -3.08 6.00 18.08
C ARG A 158 -3.32 6.48 16.64
N TYR A 159 -2.26 6.79 15.89
CA TYR A 159 -2.33 7.17 14.48
C TYR A 159 -2.14 5.98 13.53
N GLY A 160 -1.91 4.78 14.09
CA GLY A 160 -1.59 3.59 13.31
C GLY A 160 -0.13 3.55 12.83
N LEU A 161 0.76 4.39 13.40
CA LEU A 161 2.17 4.30 13.12
C LEU A 161 2.79 3.12 13.86
N ASP A 162 3.63 2.38 13.15
CA ASP A 162 4.39 1.27 13.71
C ASP A 162 5.80 1.70 14.17
N GLN A 163 6.58 0.73 14.62
CA GLN A 163 7.93 0.99 15.10
C GLN A 163 8.84 1.60 14.03
N ILE A 164 8.68 1.21 12.76
CA ILE A 164 9.53 1.71 11.67
C ILE A 164 9.14 3.13 11.29
N ASP A 165 7.84 3.45 11.25
CA ASP A 165 7.37 4.83 11.04
C ASP A 165 7.94 5.76 12.09
N ASN A 166 7.78 5.39 13.37
CA ASN A 166 8.28 6.20 14.48
C ASN A 166 9.81 6.33 14.46
N LYS A 167 10.54 5.26 14.10
CA LYS A 167 11.99 5.28 13.92
C LYS A 167 12.40 6.18 12.75
N LEU A 168 11.61 6.20 11.64
CA LEU A 168 11.84 7.06 10.49
C LEU A 168 11.70 8.54 10.89
N LEU A 169 10.59 8.91 11.52
CA LEU A 169 10.37 10.28 12.00
C LEU A 169 11.45 10.72 12.98
N THR A 170 11.77 9.88 13.97
CA THR A 170 12.82 10.12 14.96
C THR A 170 14.19 10.30 14.29
N THR A 171 14.52 9.47 13.31
CA THR A 171 15.79 9.56 12.59
C THR A 171 15.93 10.88 11.84
N ILE A 172 14.86 11.33 11.16
CA ILE A 172 14.89 12.62 10.45
C ILE A 172 15.03 13.77 11.44
N ILE A 173 14.37 13.73 12.59
CA ILE A 173 14.47 14.77 13.61
C ILE A 173 15.86 14.79 14.23
N ASP A 174 16.34 13.66 14.73
CA ASP A 174 17.54 13.61 15.57
C ASP A 174 18.84 13.69 14.79
N LYS A 175 18.89 13.03 13.64
CA LYS A 175 20.13 12.96 12.84
C LYS A 175 20.22 14.02 11.75
N PHE A 176 19.06 14.54 11.32
CA PHE A 176 19.01 15.46 10.18
C PHE A 176 18.25 16.77 10.49
N ASN A 177 18.08 17.11 11.77
CA ASN A 177 17.45 18.35 12.24
C ASN A 177 16.06 18.62 11.61
N GLY A 178 15.27 17.55 11.38
CA GLY A 178 13.96 17.66 10.76
C GLY A 178 13.94 17.66 9.22
N GLY A 179 15.10 17.59 8.59
CA GLY A 179 15.26 17.59 7.14
C GLY A 179 15.57 18.98 6.54
N PRO A 180 15.63 19.12 5.20
CA PRO A 180 15.37 18.08 4.19
C PRO A 180 16.49 17.04 4.06
N VAL A 181 16.13 15.77 3.92
CA VAL A 181 17.07 14.66 3.79
C VAL A 181 16.65 13.69 2.66
N GLY A 182 17.63 13.19 1.91
CA GLY A 182 17.39 12.27 0.79
C GLY A 182 16.89 10.90 1.26
N LEU A 183 16.02 10.26 0.47
CA LEU A 183 15.45 8.95 0.78
C LEU A 183 16.52 7.88 1.04
N THR A 184 17.54 7.80 0.18
CA THR A 184 18.64 6.84 0.32
C THR A 184 19.42 7.02 1.62
N THR A 185 19.59 8.29 2.05
CA THR A 185 20.27 8.61 3.31
C THR A 185 19.44 8.13 4.51
N ILE A 186 18.12 8.35 4.48
CA ILE A 186 17.20 7.86 5.51
C ILE A 186 17.24 6.33 5.55
N ALA A 187 17.12 5.67 4.40
CA ALA A 187 17.14 4.23 4.27
C ALA A 187 18.43 3.62 4.88
N THR A 188 19.57 4.17 4.51
CA THR A 188 20.86 3.76 5.09
C THR A 188 20.90 3.94 6.60
N ALA A 189 20.38 5.07 7.11
CA ALA A 189 20.36 5.35 8.55
C ALA A 189 19.44 4.44 9.35
N LEU A 190 18.41 3.86 8.70
CA LEU A 190 17.45 2.92 9.28
C LEU A 190 17.90 1.46 9.13
N GLY A 191 18.77 1.17 8.15
CA GLY A 191 19.10 -0.19 7.72
C GLY A 191 18.00 -0.83 6.87
N GLU A 192 17.24 -0.03 6.10
CA GLU A 192 16.12 -0.43 5.27
C GLU A 192 16.40 -0.21 3.79
N ASP A 193 15.63 -0.88 2.92
CA ASP A 193 15.68 -0.62 1.48
C ASP A 193 14.96 0.70 1.13
N PRO A 194 15.55 1.56 0.28
CA PRO A 194 14.92 2.81 -0.14
C PRO A 194 13.56 2.62 -0.81
N GLY A 195 13.41 1.57 -1.64
CA GLY A 195 12.13 1.26 -2.29
C GLY A 195 11.05 0.88 -1.28
N THR A 196 11.40 0.13 -0.24
CA THR A 196 10.48 -0.21 0.85
C THR A 196 10.01 1.05 1.59
N LEU A 197 10.90 1.99 1.88
CA LEU A 197 10.50 3.26 2.51
C LEU A 197 9.55 4.05 1.61
N GLU A 198 9.83 4.13 0.32
CA GLU A 198 9.03 4.90 -0.63
C GLU A 198 7.66 4.28 -0.92
N GLU A 199 7.57 2.95 -0.96
CA GLU A 199 6.34 2.25 -1.33
C GLU A 199 5.42 1.94 -0.15
N VAL A 200 5.99 1.68 1.02
CA VAL A 200 5.23 1.15 2.17
C VAL A 200 4.99 2.23 3.24
N TYR A 201 6.02 2.98 3.62
CA TYR A 201 5.94 3.89 4.78
C TYR A 201 5.62 5.33 4.37
N GLU A 202 6.33 5.87 3.39
CA GLU A 202 6.22 7.27 3.00
C GLU A 202 4.80 7.70 2.58
N PRO A 203 4.02 6.91 1.79
CA PRO A 203 2.69 7.34 1.34
C PRO A 203 1.73 7.60 2.49
N PHE A 204 1.75 6.77 3.53
CA PHE A 204 0.92 6.97 4.70
C PHE A 204 1.37 8.18 5.53
N LEU A 205 2.66 8.33 5.77
CA LEU A 205 3.21 9.45 6.51
C LEU A 205 2.97 10.81 5.82
N ILE A 206 3.00 10.84 4.49
CA ILE A 206 2.66 12.04 3.71
C ILE A 206 1.16 12.33 3.83
N LYS A 207 0.32 11.31 3.61
CA LYS A 207 -1.14 11.43 3.67
C LYS A 207 -1.61 12.00 5.03
N GLU A 208 -1.05 11.45 6.11
CA GLU A 208 -1.38 11.90 7.48
C GLU A 208 -0.66 13.20 7.87
N GLY A 209 0.20 13.72 7.01
CA GLY A 209 0.87 15.00 7.21
C GLY A 209 2.06 14.96 8.18
N PHE A 210 2.65 13.82 8.47
CA PHE A 210 3.86 13.70 9.30
C PHE A 210 5.12 14.12 8.58
N ILE A 211 5.20 13.86 7.27
CA ILE A 211 6.32 14.26 6.42
C ILE A 211 5.81 14.96 5.15
N LYS A 212 6.67 15.75 4.54
CA LYS A 212 6.44 16.36 3.22
C LYS A 212 7.63 16.08 2.29
N ARG A 213 7.32 15.94 0.99
CA ARG A 213 8.34 15.90 -0.07
C ARG A 213 8.71 17.30 -0.50
N THR A 214 10.01 17.56 -0.58
CA THR A 214 10.55 18.79 -1.15
C THR A 214 11.55 18.44 -2.26
N PRO A 215 11.94 19.38 -3.13
CA PRO A 215 12.97 19.15 -4.14
C PRO A 215 14.33 18.69 -3.56
N ARG A 216 14.60 19.03 -2.29
CA ARG A 216 15.85 18.65 -1.59
C ARG A 216 15.74 17.33 -0.82
N GLY A 217 14.53 16.78 -0.65
CA GLY A 217 14.31 15.55 0.12
C GLY A 217 13.06 15.60 0.99
N ARG A 218 13.07 14.81 2.05
CA ARG A 218 11.96 14.64 3.00
C ARG A 218 12.18 15.50 4.22
N GLU A 219 11.13 16.17 4.65
CA GLU A 219 11.11 16.98 5.86
C GLU A 219 9.96 16.53 6.76
N VAL A 220 10.19 16.49 8.07
CA VAL A 220 9.11 16.28 9.04
C VAL A 220 8.33 17.56 9.26
N THR A 221 7.06 17.40 9.57
CA THR A 221 6.17 18.51 9.88
C THR A 221 6.11 18.77 11.39
N GLU A 222 5.42 19.81 11.78
CA GLU A 222 5.16 20.10 13.20
C GLU A 222 4.35 19.00 13.88
N LEU A 223 3.47 18.32 13.12
CA LEU A 223 2.71 17.20 13.63
C LEU A 223 3.63 16.06 14.09
N ALA A 224 4.72 15.78 13.36
CA ALA A 224 5.68 14.76 13.75
C ALA A 224 6.41 15.11 15.03
N TYR A 225 6.81 16.37 15.23
CA TYR A 225 7.41 16.84 16.49
C TYR A 225 6.44 16.69 17.65
N THR A 226 5.20 17.16 17.48
CA THR A 226 4.16 17.06 18.52
C THR A 226 3.84 15.59 18.85
N HIS A 227 3.76 14.74 17.84
CA HIS A 227 3.51 13.31 18.01
C HIS A 227 4.58 12.63 18.87
N LEU A 228 5.85 12.96 18.62
CA LEU A 228 6.97 12.40 19.36
C LEU A 228 7.28 13.15 20.68
N GLY A 229 6.41 14.11 21.08
CA GLY A 229 6.59 14.89 22.30
C GLY A 229 7.83 15.80 22.28
N ARG A 230 8.23 16.28 21.11
CA ARG A 230 9.41 17.12 20.90
C ARG A 230 9.04 18.53 20.49
N LEU A 231 9.86 19.49 20.85
CA LEU A 231 9.74 20.86 20.36
C LEU A 231 10.52 21.00 19.06
N ARG A 232 9.90 21.68 18.09
CA ARG A 232 10.62 22.06 16.88
C ARG A 232 11.68 23.13 17.25
N PRO A 233 12.93 22.99 16.80
CA PRO A 233 13.92 24.05 17.01
C PRO A 233 13.44 25.34 16.37
N ASP A 234 13.37 26.42 17.16
CA ASP A 234 13.06 27.76 16.66
C ASP A 234 14.12 28.19 15.63
N GLY A 235 13.73 28.39 14.41
CA GLY A 235 14.64 28.88 13.35
C GLY A 235 14.39 28.39 11.93
N ILE A 236 13.54 27.37 11.73
CA ILE A 236 13.13 26.99 10.37
C ILE A 236 11.77 27.61 10.08
N GLN A 237 11.77 28.91 9.74
CA GLN A 237 10.62 29.52 9.11
C GLN A 237 10.28 28.71 7.85
N SER A 238 9.06 28.14 7.82
CA SER A 238 8.48 27.65 6.58
C SER A 238 8.49 28.80 5.59
N SER A 239 9.33 28.75 4.57
CA SER A 239 9.20 29.63 3.43
C SER A 239 7.84 29.35 2.81
N LEU A 240 6.88 30.22 3.11
CA LEU A 240 5.63 30.37 2.36
C LEU A 240 6.03 30.93 0.98
N PHE A 241 6.21 30.03 0.00
CA PHE A 241 6.04 30.32 -1.44
C PHE A 241 5.84 28.97 -2.18
#